data_244a963180f0b0845b6cdac8358c4f73
#
_entry.id   244a963180f0b0845b6cdac8358c4f73
#
_cell.length_a   1.000
_cell.length_b   1.000
_cell.length_c   1.000
_cell.angle_alpha   90.00
_cell.angle_beta   90.00
_cell.angle_gamma   90.00
#
_symmetry.space_group_name_H-M   'P 1'
#
loop_
_entity.id
_entity.type
_entity.pdbx_description
1 polymer ?
#
loop_
_entity_poly.entity_id
_entity_poly.type
_entity_poly.pdbx_seq_one_letter_code
_entity_poly.pdbx_strand_id
1 'polypeptide(L)'
;MSEPTENTSDAPLPARSWLSLVSVLIVQSHNAFNDNFVKLVLIGLTVTVAAGTTLAAYIEDILGAMITLPFILFAPLAGWFSDRFAKSRVIYLALVAKVLVFGLIILALVIRSVPLALFADFLFLVQSTLFSPAKQGILKEIIGSKKLGTANGLMQMLTMAGILAGMALAGWWFDADLAARNEANGVSTENAWASAIYVITWAAGASLVPLILGLLIRRTPQHPEETFHPSILGSHFLDLKYLLKQTILRRTGLFIAFYWFVANFVGLTFFGFAKEIHPNAAEGGVANSSARMFLIIGVGLIIGSLLVSFLSRKGNRLPLTILGGLGMALGLGLLGSLAAETIPWYGAIALIGFASGFFIVPLSAHLQDQIDPEHRGRVLAAQNLLISFSGITAILTSALMKTIGIAVSTQTLVIVLPVVLVSVIFRQMLKKSALHQT
;
A
#
# COMPACT_ATOMS: atom_id res chain seq x y z
N MET A 1 11.86 29.23 44.02
CA MET A 1 12.41 29.52 42.68
C MET A 1 13.17 28.29 42.29
N SER A 2 12.53 27.39 41.59
CA SER A 2 13.16 26.20 40.96
C SER A 2 13.66 26.61 39.58
N GLU A 3 14.95 26.50 39.36
CA GLU A 3 15.59 26.73 38.05
C GLU A 3 14.91 25.92 36.95
N PRO A 4 14.68 26.50 35.77
CA PRO A 4 14.18 25.74 34.63
C PRO A 4 15.26 24.76 34.20
N THR A 5 14.96 23.45 34.26
CA THR A 5 15.79 22.39 33.75
C THR A 5 16.19 22.67 32.30
N GLU A 6 17.47 22.86 32.10
CA GLU A 6 18.12 23.08 30.81
C GLU A 6 17.66 22.05 29.79
N ASN A 7 17.23 22.55 28.67
CA ASN A 7 16.60 21.86 27.58
C ASN A 7 17.67 21.02 26.82
N THR A 8 17.94 19.78 27.26
CA THR A 8 18.91 18.84 26.68
C THR A 8 18.55 18.34 25.28
N SER A 9 17.95 19.20 24.47
CA SER A 9 17.17 18.86 23.27
C SER A 9 18.00 18.73 21.98
N ASP A 10 19.27 19.12 21.98
CA ASP A 10 20.16 19.10 20.81
C ASP A 10 21.28 18.04 20.89
N ALA A 11 21.29 17.24 21.96
CA ALA A 11 22.27 16.18 22.08
C ALA A 11 22.08 15.14 20.94
N PRO A 12 23.18 14.67 20.31
CA PRO A 12 23.12 13.62 19.32
C PRO A 12 22.51 12.35 19.93
N LEU A 13 21.66 11.65 19.16
CA LEU A 13 21.09 10.38 19.62
C LEU A 13 22.20 9.39 19.95
N PRO A 14 22.06 8.61 21.05
CA PRO A 14 22.98 7.53 21.34
C PRO A 14 23.14 6.59 20.15
N ALA A 15 24.34 6.08 19.89
CA ALA A 15 24.62 5.19 18.75
C ALA A 15 23.66 3.99 18.68
N ARG A 16 23.26 3.44 19.83
CA ARG A 16 22.28 2.36 19.92
C ARG A 16 20.87 2.77 19.44
N SER A 17 20.48 4.03 19.61
CA SER A 17 19.20 4.55 19.09
C SER A 17 19.25 4.73 17.58
N TRP A 18 20.35 5.19 17.02
CA TRP A 18 20.56 5.23 15.57
C TRP A 18 20.54 3.85 14.94
N LEU A 19 21.24 2.88 15.52
CA LEU A 19 21.23 1.49 15.06
C LEU A 19 19.81 0.91 15.07
N SER A 20 19.06 1.13 16.14
CA SER A 20 17.66 0.70 16.24
C SER A 20 16.78 1.37 15.20
N LEU A 21 16.95 2.68 14.95
CA LEU A 21 16.20 3.39 13.92
C LEU A 21 16.48 2.83 12.53
N VAL A 22 17.75 2.68 12.16
CA VAL A 22 18.14 2.13 10.85
C VAL A 22 17.60 0.71 10.69
N SER A 23 17.72 -0.12 11.75
CA SER A 23 17.16 -1.49 11.73
C SER A 23 15.65 -1.49 11.48
N VAL A 24 14.86 -0.64 12.16
CA VAL A 24 13.40 -0.54 11.96
C VAL A 24 13.08 -0.05 10.55
N LEU A 25 13.82 0.90 10.02
CA LEU A 25 13.61 1.43 8.66
C LEU A 25 13.89 0.37 7.59
N ILE A 26 14.98 -0.38 7.71
CA ILE A 26 15.30 -1.49 6.78
C ILE A 26 14.27 -2.61 6.91
N VAL A 27 13.92 -3.02 8.13
CA VAL A 27 12.89 -4.04 8.40
C VAL A 27 11.58 -3.65 7.73
N GLN A 28 11.15 -2.38 7.85
CA GLN A 28 9.92 -1.92 7.22
C GLN A 28 10.00 -1.90 5.69
N SER A 29 11.09 -1.40 5.12
CA SER A 29 11.30 -1.38 3.67
C SER A 29 11.25 -2.79 3.09
N HIS A 30 11.93 -3.73 3.75
CA HIS A 30 11.95 -5.14 3.35
C HIS A 30 10.58 -5.82 3.54
N ASN A 31 9.84 -5.45 4.60
CA ASN A 31 8.47 -5.95 4.78
C ASN A 31 7.57 -5.52 3.63
N ALA A 32 7.59 -4.24 3.28
CA ALA A 32 6.82 -3.70 2.16
C ALA A 32 7.24 -4.30 0.81
N PHE A 33 8.54 -4.54 0.63
CA PHE A 33 9.09 -5.27 -0.52
C PHE A 33 8.46 -6.67 -0.63
N ASN A 34 8.54 -7.47 0.42
CA ASN A 34 8.07 -8.84 0.40
C ASN A 34 6.57 -8.95 0.18
N ASP A 35 5.75 -8.10 0.81
CA ASP A 35 4.29 -8.11 0.66
C ASP A 35 3.88 -7.91 -0.81
N ASN A 36 4.62 -7.08 -1.55
CA ASN A 36 4.34 -6.82 -2.97
C ASN A 36 5.05 -7.80 -3.90
N PHE A 37 6.23 -8.29 -3.52
CA PHE A 37 6.96 -9.31 -4.26
C PHE A 37 6.19 -10.62 -4.33
N VAL A 38 5.77 -11.15 -3.18
CA VAL A 38 5.00 -12.42 -3.10
C VAL A 38 3.70 -12.29 -3.87
N LYS A 39 2.95 -11.20 -3.65
CA LYS A 39 1.70 -10.92 -4.36
C LYS A 39 1.88 -11.01 -5.88
N LEU A 40 2.89 -10.35 -6.43
CA LEU A 40 3.06 -10.28 -7.88
C LEU A 40 3.52 -11.61 -8.47
N VAL A 41 4.39 -12.35 -7.77
CA VAL A 41 4.76 -13.72 -8.16
C VAL A 41 3.54 -14.65 -8.16
N LEU A 42 2.68 -14.58 -7.12
CA LEU A 42 1.46 -15.39 -7.05
C LEU A 42 0.44 -15.03 -8.13
N ILE A 43 0.34 -13.75 -8.53
CA ILE A 43 -0.48 -13.34 -9.68
C ILE A 43 0.09 -13.98 -10.96
N GLY A 44 1.36 -13.79 -11.25
CA GLY A 44 2.02 -14.34 -12.43
C GLY A 44 1.87 -15.88 -12.51
N LEU A 45 2.19 -16.57 -11.41
CA LEU A 45 2.02 -18.01 -11.29
C LEU A 45 0.58 -18.44 -11.57
N THR A 46 -0.40 -17.84 -10.87
CA THR A 46 -1.80 -18.28 -10.97
C THR A 46 -2.36 -18.03 -12.37
N VAL A 47 -2.04 -16.90 -12.99
CA VAL A 47 -2.45 -16.60 -14.37
C VAL A 47 -1.90 -17.65 -15.35
N THR A 48 -0.67 -18.12 -15.13
CA THR A 48 -0.01 -19.12 -15.97
C THR A 48 -0.57 -20.54 -15.74
N VAL A 49 -0.62 -21.01 -14.47
CA VAL A 49 -0.96 -22.41 -14.16
C VAL A 49 -2.46 -22.69 -14.14
N ALA A 50 -3.28 -21.68 -13.96
CA ALA A 50 -4.74 -21.75 -13.93
C ALA A 50 -5.38 -21.01 -15.12
N ALA A 51 -4.66 -20.86 -16.24
CA ALA A 51 -5.14 -20.16 -17.42
C ALA A 51 -6.52 -20.66 -17.86
N GLY A 52 -7.39 -19.72 -18.24
CA GLY A 52 -8.77 -20.01 -18.64
C GLY A 52 -9.75 -20.30 -17.50
N THR A 53 -9.31 -20.32 -16.25
CA THR A 53 -10.20 -20.51 -15.09
C THR A 53 -10.69 -19.17 -14.50
N THR A 54 -11.78 -19.24 -13.76
CA THR A 54 -12.29 -18.10 -12.96
C THR A 54 -11.25 -17.59 -11.96
N LEU A 55 -10.45 -18.48 -11.38
CA LEU A 55 -9.39 -18.10 -10.45
C LEU A 55 -8.36 -17.19 -11.11
N ALA A 56 -7.86 -17.53 -12.30
CA ALA A 56 -6.92 -16.69 -13.04
C ALA A 56 -7.53 -15.35 -13.47
N ALA A 57 -8.83 -15.34 -13.78
CA ALA A 57 -9.54 -14.12 -14.17
C ALA A 57 -9.62 -13.10 -13.05
N TYR A 58 -9.77 -13.55 -11.79
CA TYR A 58 -10.02 -12.68 -10.62
C TYR A 58 -8.88 -12.70 -9.58
N ILE A 59 -7.72 -13.25 -9.90
CA ILE A 59 -6.63 -13.43 -8.91
C ILE A 59 -6.17 -12.09 -8.30
N GLU A 60 -6.08 -11.03 -9.09
CA GLU A 60 -5.71 -9.71 -8.59
C GLU A 60 -6.77 -9.11 -7.66
N ASP A 61 -8.05 -9.37 -7.92
CA ASP A 61 -9.16 -8.95 -7.05
C ASP A 61 -9.11 -9.71 -5.72
N ILE A 62 -8.85 -11.02 -5.77
CA ILE A 62 -8.71 -11.90 -4.59
C ILE A 62 -7.53 -11.43 -3.72
N LEU A 63 -6.35 -11.25 -4.31
CA LEU A 63 -5.16 -10.81 -3.59
C LEU A 63 -5.31 -9.36 -3.09
N GLY A 64 -6.00 -8.50 -3.84
CA GLY A 64 -6.38 -7.16 -3.39
C GLY A 64 -7.27 -7.19 -2.15
N ALA A 65 -8.27 -8.07 -2.13
CA ALA A 65 -9.13 -8.28 -0.96
C ALA A 65 -8.34 -8.83 0.23
N MET A 66 -7.43 -9.78 0.01
CA MET A 66 -6.58 -10.36 1.05
C MET A 66 -5.68 -9.31 1.72
N ILE A 67 -5.21 -8.28 1.00
CA ILE A 67 -4.48 -7.17 1.62
C ILE A 67 -5.38 -6.34 2.53
N THR A 68 -6.61 -6.09 2.12
CA THR A 68 -7.51 -5.14 2.79
C THR A 68 -8.23 -5.77 3.99
N LEU A 69 -8.66 -7.03 3.87
CA LEU A 69 -9.42 -7.74 4.91
C LEU A 69 -8.69 -7.83 6.26
N PRO A 70 -7.40 -8.19 6.35
CA PRO A 70 -6.70 -8.21 7.62
C PRO A 70 -6.70 -6.87 8.33
N PHE A 71 -6.56 -5.75 7.61
CA PHE A 71 -6.60 -4.42 8.20
C PHE A 71 -7.98 -4.08 8.77
N ILE A 72 -9.06 -4.52 8.15
CA ILE A 72 -10.41 -4.31 8.70
C ILE A 72 -10.66 -5.19 9.92
N LEU A 73 -10.25 -6.46 9.86
CA LEU A 73 -10.56 -7.44 10.90
C LEU A 73 -9.62 -7.37 12.11
N PHE A 74 -8.32 -7.17 11.87
CA PHE A 74 -7.28 -7.33 12.89
C PHE A 74 -6.59 -6.04 13.32
N ALA A 75 -6.86 -4.87 12.69
CA ALA A 75 -6.20 -3.63 13.07
C ALA A 75 -6.41 -3.24 14.55
N PRO A 76 -7.62 -3.36 15.15
CA PRO A 76 -7.80 -3.07 16.57
C PRO A 76 -7.02 -4.04 17.47
N LEU A 77 -7.00 -5.32 17.11
CA LEU A 77 -6.21 -6.33 17.83
C LEU A 77 -4.72 -6.04 17.71
N ALA A 78 -4.26 -5.65 16.54
CA ALA A 78 -2.87 -5.26 16.30
C ALA A 78 -2.47 -4.03 17.15
N GLY A 79 -3.37 -3.05 17.29
CA GLY A 79 -3.20 -1.91 18.18
C GLY A 79 -3.02 -2.35 19.63
N TRP A 80 -3.95 -3.15 20.14
CA TRP A 80 -3.86 -3.67 21.51
C TRP A 80 -2.57 -4.48 21.76
N PHE A 81 -2.16 -5.34 20.82
CA PHE A 81 -0.87 -6.05 20.93
C PHE A 81 0.32 -5.09 21.01
N SER A 82 0.31 -4.05 20.18
CA SER A 82 1.37 -3.03 20.16
C SER A 82 1.43 -2.19 21.44
N ASP A 83 0.28 -1.97 22.07
CA ASP A 83 0.20 -1.17 23.30
C ASP A 83 0.57 -2.01 24.54
N ARG A 84 0.09 -3.25 24.62
CA ARG A 84 0.35 -4.15 25.75
C ARG A 84 1.79 -4.66 25.80
N PHE A 85 2.33 -5.11 24.67
CA PHE A 85 3.64 -5.75 24.63
C PHE A 85 4.73 -4.79 24.17
N ALA A 86 5.98 -5.07 24.58
CA ALA A 86 7.13 -4.32 24.08
C ALA A 86 7.15 -4.35 22.55
N LYS A 87 7.10 -3.18 21.90
CA LYS A 87 7.01 -3.05 20.45
C LYS A 87 8.17 -3.73 19.73
N SER A 88 9.37 -3.69 20.32
CA SER A 88 10.54 -4.44 19.81
C SER A 88 10.29 -5.95 19.77
N ARG A 89 9.60 -6.52 20.78
CA ARG A 89 9.24 -7.94 20.83
C ARG A 89 8.15 -8.28 19.79
N VAL A 90 7.14 -7.41 19.65
CA VAL A 90 6.09 -7.58 18.63
C VAL A 90 6.71 -7.61 17.23
N ILE A 91 7.61 -6.66 16.93
CA ILE A 91 8.33 -6.60 15.65
C ILE A 91 9.14 -7.88 15.42
N TYR A 92 9.91 -8.32 16.42
CA TYR A 92 10.72 -9.53 16.27
C TYR A 92 9.88 -10.78 16.05
N LEU A 93 8.81 -10.99 16.82
CA LEU A 93 7.90 -12.11 16.64
C LEU A 93 7.20 -12.09 15.28
N ALA A 94 6.85 -10.91 14.79
CA ALA A 94 6.30 -10.74 13.46
C ALA A 94 7.31 -11.15 12.36
N LEU A 95 8.59 -10.85 12.52
CA LEU A 95 9.64 -11.28 11.59
C LEU A 95 9.85 -12.81 11.62
N VAL A 96 9.81 -13.42 12.81
CA VAL A 96 9.84 -14.88 12.93
C VAL A 96 8.64 -15.52 12.22
N ALA A 97 7.44 -15.01 12.50
CA ALA A 97 6.22 -15.50 11.84
C ALA A 97 6.32 -15.36 10.30
N LYS A 98 6.87 -14.24 9.79
CA LYS A 98 7.09 -14.05 8.36
C LYS A 98 7.97 -15.14 7.73
N VAL A 99 9.08 -15.51 8.37
CA VAL A 99 9.96 -16.59 7.90
C VAL A 99 9.24 -17.94 7.90
N LEU A 100 8.45 -18.23 8.93
CA LEU A 100 7.64 -19.46 8.97
C LEU A 100 6.59 -19.50 7.85
N VAL A 101 5.92 -18.38 7.59
CA VAL A 101 4.94 -18.29 6.50
C VAL A 101 5.61 -18.42 5.14
N PHE A 102 6.82 -17.90 4.93
CA PHE A 102 7.59 -18.18 3.71
C PHE A 102 7.81 -19.68 3.52
N GLY A 103 8.14 -20.41 4.61
CA GLY A 103 8.23 -21.88 4.56
C GLY A 103 6.92 -22.53 4.11
N LEU A 104 5.76 -22.02 4.58
CA LEU A 104 4.45 -22.51 4.16
C LEU A 104 4.16 -22.16 2.69
N ILE A 105 4.53 -20.97 2.22
CA ILE A 105 4.39 -20.60 0.79
C ILE A 105 5.24 -21.55 -0.06
N ILE A 106 6.51 -21.77 0.29
CA ILE A 106 7.39 -22.69 -0.45
C ILE A 106 6.82 -24.11 -0.46
N LEU A 107 6.32 -24.60 0.68
CA LEU A 107 5.64 -25.89 0.74
C LEU A 107 4.45 -25.97 -0.22
N ALA A 108 3.60 -24.92 -0.23
CA ALA A 108 2.44 -24.84 -1.11
C ALA A 108 2.85 -24.87 -2.60
N LEU A 109 3.95 -24.20 -2.95
CA LEU A 109 4.49 -24.19 -4.30
C LEU A 109 5.07 -25.58 -4.70
N VAL A 110 5.79 -26.24 -3.80
CA VAL A 110 6.36 -27.56 -4.03
C VAL A 110 5.27 -28.63 -4.25
N ILE A 111 4.19 -28.59 -3.46
CA ILE A 111 3.03 -29.49 -3.65
C ILE A 111 2.05 -29.00 -4.73
N ARG A 112 2.36 -27.87 -5.41
CA ARG A 112 1.59 -27.29 -6.51
C ARG A 112 0.14 -26.93 -6.15
N SER A 113 -0.07 -26.40 -4.96
CA SER A 113 -1.38 -26.02 -4.48
C SER A 113 -1.55 -24.51 -4.46
N VAL A 114 -2.21 -23.93 -5.49
CA VAL A 114 -2.56 -22.51 -5.51
C VAL A 114 -3.42 -22.12 -4.31
N PRO A 115 -4.48 -22.88 -3.91
CA PRO A 115 -5.27 -22.51 -2.74
C PRO A 115 -4.44 -22.43 -1.45
N LEU A 116 -3.49 -23.34 -1.23
CA LEU A 116 -2.62 -23.29 -0.06
C LEU A 116 -1.63 -22.12 -0.15
N ALA A 117 -1.12 -21.79 -1.34
CA ALA A 117 -0.27 -20.61 -1.53
C ALA A 117 -1.02 -19.31 -1.23
N LEU A 118 -2.27 -19.18 -1.66
CA LEU A 118 -3.13 -18.04 -1.33
C LEU A 118 -3.44 -17.97 0.17
N PHE A 119 -3.73 -19.11 0.80
CA PHE A 119 -3.93 -19.14 2.25
C PHE A 119 -2.67 -18.71 3.02
N ALA A 120 -1.50 -19.17 2.58
CA ALA A 120 -0.24 -18.75 3.18
C ALA A 120 0.03 -17.25 2.97
N ASP A 121 -0.27 -16.71 1.78
CA ASP A 121 -0.19 -15.25 1.53
C ASP A 121 -1.16 -14.46 2.43
N PHE A 122 -2.37 -14.96 2.66
CA PHE A 122 -3.28 -14.35 3.62
C PHE A 122 -2.68 -14.28 5.04
N LEU A 123 -2.05 -15.36 5.51
CA LEU A 123 -1.33 -15.35 6.80
C LEU A 123 -0.15 -14.36 6.80
N PHE A 124 0.52 -14.22 5.67
CA PHE A 124 1.60 -13.25 5.48
C PHE A 124 1.09 -11.80 5.66
N LEU A 125 -0.08 -11.49 5.12
CA LEU A 125 -0.74 -10.18 5.23
C LEU A 125 -1.33 -9.93 6.63
N VAL A 126 -1.85 -10.96 7.30
CA VAL A 126 -2.25 -10.89 8.71
C VAL A 126 -1.05 -10.51 9.59
N GLN A 127 0.10 -11.16 9.37
CA GLN A 127 1.34 -10.81 10.07
C GLN A 127 1.75 -9.35 9.83
N SER A 128 1.68 -8.87 8.57
CA SER A 128 1.98 -7.48 8.22
C SER A 128 1.03 -6.48 8.89
N THR A 129 -0.24 -6.85 9.07
CA THR A 129 -1.22 -6.04 9.80
C THR A 129 -0.86 -5.94 11.29
N LEU A 130 -0.51 -7.07 11.94
CA LEU A 130 -0.10 -7.09 13.35
C LEU A 130 1.18 -6.30 13.61
N PHE A 131 2.09 -6.29 12.65
CA PHE A 131 3.33 -5.52 12.70
C PHE A 131 3.11 -4.00 12.59
N SER A 132 2.05 -3.57 11.88
CA SER A 132 1.86 -2.17 11.46
C SER A 132 1.84 -1.14 12.60
N PRO A 133 1.07 -1.29 13.71
CA PRO A 133 1.08 -0.31 14.80
C PRO A 133 2.40 -0.27 15.57
N ALA A 134 3.02 -1.45 15.79
CA ALA A 134 4.28 -1.54 16.52
C ALA A 134 5.40 -0.77 15.82
N LYS A 135 5.51 -0.86 14.48
CA LYS A 135 6.53 -0.15 13.70
C LYS A 135 6.37 1.38 13.74
N GLN A 136 5.13 1.87 13.80
CA GLN A 136 4.87 3.31 13.89
C GLN A 136 5.13 3.83 15.30
N GLY A 137 4.66 3.09 16.32
CA GLY A 137 4.80 3.48 17.72
C GLY A 137 6.25 3.46 18.22
N ILE A 138 7.05 2.49 17.75
CA ILE A 138 8.44 2.33 18.21
C ILE A 138 9.34 3.52 17.84
N LEU A 139 9.04 4.25 16.75
CA LEU A 139 9.84 5.41 16.35
C LEU A 139 9.91 6.47 17.44
N LYS A 140 8.76 6.81 18.06
CA LYS A 140 8.72 7.76 19.15
C LYS A 140 9.54 7.29 20.36
N GLU A 141 9.53 5.99 20.65
CA GLU A 141 10.27 5.43 21.78
C GLU A 141 11.78 5.41 21.53
N ILE A 142 12.23 5.27 20.26
CA ILE A 142 13.64 5.23 19.90
C ILE A 142 14.27 6.62 19.85
N ILE A 143 13.59 7.60 19.22
CA ILE A 143 14.19 8.89 18.86
C ILE A 143 13.52 10.10 19.50
N GLY A 144 12.46 9.88 20.27
CA GLY A 144 11.69 10.97 20.90
C GLY A 144 10.85 11.77 19.93
N SER A 145 10.11 12.76 20.46
CA SER A 145 9.11 13.53 19.69
C SER A 145 9.73 14.52 18.70
N LYS A 146 10.90 15.11 19.00
CA LYS A 146 11.52 16.15 18.15
C LYS A 146 11.92 15.67 16.75
N LYS A 147 12.44 14.46 16.63
CA LYS A 147 12.91 13.87 15.36
C LYS A 147 11.86 12.95 14.70
N LEU A 148 10.68 12.81 15.31
CA LEU A 148 9.63 11.88 14.87
C LEU A 148 9.13 12.19 13.46
N GLY A 149 9.00 13.47 13.09
CA GLY A 149 8.59 13.87 11.74
C GLY A 149 9.56 13.39 10.65
N THR A 150 10.86 13.59 10.87
CA THR A 150 11.90 13.12 9.94
C THR A 150 11.92 11.59 9.83
N ALA A 151 11.81 10.88 10.95
CA ALA A 151 11.79 9.42 10.94
C ALA A 151 10.54 8.84 10.25
N ASN A 152 9.38 9.44 10.46
CA ASN A 152 8.17 9.07 9.73
C ASN A 152 8.31 9.34 8.22
N GLY A 153 8.91 10.45 7.82
CA GLY A 153 9.21 10.75 6.42
C GLY A 153 10.12 9.72 5.79
N LEU A 154 11.22 9.35 6.46
CA LEU A 154 12.14 8.29 6.02
C LEU A 154 11.43 6.92 5.97
N MET A 155 10.62 6.60 6.97
CA MET A 155 9.82 5.37 6.99
C MET A 155 8.90 5.27 5.77
N GLN A 156 8.18 6.34 5.43
CA GLN A 156 7.29 6.37 4.28
C GLN A 156 8.06 6.29 2.96
N MET A 157 9.14 7.02 2.82
CA MET A 157 10.01 6.97 1.64
C MET A 157 10.54 5.56 1.39
N LEU A 158 11.10 4.92 2.42
CA LEU A 158 11.64 3.56 2.32
C LEU A 158 10.55 2.50 2.13
N THR A 159 9.35 2.73 2.69
CA THR A 159 8.18 1.87 2.42
C THR A 159 7.80 1.92 0.94
N MET A 160 7.70 3.12 0.35
CA MET A 160 7.38 3.27 -1.07
C MET A 160 8.48 2.69 -1.97
N ALA A 161 9.74 2.92 -1.62
CA ALA A 161 10.87 2.31 -2.33
C ALA A 161 10.80 0.78 -2.27
N GLY A 162 10.49 0.21 -1.10
CA GLY A 162 10.29 -1.23 -0.92
C GLY A 162 9.15 -1.78 -1.77
N ILE A 163 7.98 -1.11 -1.78
CA ILE A 163 6.83 -1.50 -2.62
C ILE A 163 7.23 -1.55 -4.10
N LEU A 164 7.76 -0.45 -4.62
CA LEU A 164 8.12 -0.35 -6.04
C LEU A 164 9.22 -1.34 -6.43
N ALA A 165 10.25 -1.48 -5.60
CA ALA A 165 11.33 -2.44 -5.82
C ALA A 165 10.82 -3.89 -5.78
N GLY A 166 9.92 -4.21 -4.82
CA GLY A 166 9.30 -5.52 -4.69
C GLY A 166 8.50 -5.89 -5.94
N MET A 167 7.65 -4.99 -6.41
CA MET A 167 6.87 -5.21 -7.63
C MET A 167 7.76 -5.33 -8.87
N ALA A 168 8.70 -4.40 -9.06
CA ALA A 168 9.57 -4.37 -10.23
C ALA A 168 10.44 -5.64 -10.30
N LEU A 169 11.06 -6.03 -9.19
CA LEU A 169 11.93 -7.20 -9.14
C LEU A 169 11.13 -8.50 -9.29
N ALA A 170 9.97 -8.61 -8.65
CA ALA A 170 9.11 -9.79 -8.76
C ALA A 170 8.67 -10.03 -10.20
N GLY A 171 8.16 -8.98 -10.86
CA GLY A 171 7.67 -9.09 -12.24
C GLY A 171 8.79 -9.45 -13.22
N TRP A 172 9.92 -8.71 -13.14
CA TRP A 172 11.05 -8.98 -14.00
C TRP A 172 11.66 -10.38 -13.76
N TRP A 173 11.90 -10.75 -12.51
CA TRP A 173 12.64 -11.99 -12.19
C TRP A 173 11.80 -13.24 -12.46
N PHE A 174 10.53 -13.23 -12.06
CA PHE A 174 9.63 -14.35 -12.32
C PHE A 174 9.47 -14.61 -13.81
N ASP A 175 9.16 -13.57 -14.60
CA ASP A 175 8.92 -13.72 -16.04
C ASP A 175 10.22 -14.03 -16.80
N ALA A 176 11.37 -13.49 -16.40
CA ALA A 176 12.67 -13.77 -17.00
C ALA A 176 13.10 -15.24 -16.76
N ASP A 177 12.94 -15.75 -15.53
CA ASP A 177 13.27 -17.15 -15.22
C ASP A 177 12.28 -18.12 -15.89
N LEU A 178 10.99 -17.76 -15.96
CA LEU A 178 9.98 -18.53 -16.70
C LEU A 178 10.30 -18.60 -18.20
N ALA A 179 10.65 -17.48 -18.82
CA ALA A 179 11.02 -17.43 -20.22
C ALA A 179 12.26 -18.30 -20.52
N ALA A 180 13.29 -18.19 -19.69
CA ALA A 180 14.51 -19.00 -19.83
C ALA A 180 14.23 -20.50 -19.69
N ARG A 181 13.34 -20.92 -18.77
CA ARG A 181 12.92 -22.31 -18.63
C ARG A 181 12.08 -22.79 -19.81
N ASN A 182 11.20 -21.93 -20.32
CA ASN A 182 10.37 -22.24 -21.48
C ASN A 182 11.21 -22.40 -22.76
N GLU A 183 12.26 -21.60 -22.92
CA GLU A 183 13.22 -21.74 -24.01
C GLU A 183 13.98 -23.05 -23.92
N ALA A 184 14.41 -23.45 -22.73
CA ALA A 184 15.21 -24.66 -22.52
C ALA A 184 14.38 -25.95 -22.57
N ASN A 185 13.14 -25.96 -22.08
CA ASN A 185 12.35 -27.19 -21.83
C ASN A 185 11.03 -27.22 -22.60
N GLY A 186 10.73 -26.21 -23.43
CA GLY A 186 9.40 -26.00 -24.00
C GLY A 186 8.42 -25.34 -23.00
N VAL A 187 7.36 -24.75 -23.53
CA VAL A 187 6.36 -24.04 -22.73
C VAL A 187 5.56 -25.05 -21.88
N SER A 188 5.60 -24.85 -20.54
CA SER A 188 4.87 -25.72 -19.61
C SER A 188 4.54 -25.03 -18.31
N THR A 189 3.46 -25.46 -17.64
CA THR A 189 3.09 -25.01 -16.29
C THR A 189 4.11 -25.44 -15.24
N GLU A 190 4.86 -26.53 -15.47
CA GLU A 190 5.96 -26.99 -14.63
C GLU A 190 7.02 -25.92 -14.45
N ASN A 191 7.36 -25.24 -15.54
CA ASN A 191 8.34 -24.15 -15.52
C ASN A 191 7.86 -22.99 -14.65
N ALA A 192 6.55 -22.66 -14.68
CA ALA A 192 5.99 -21.61 -13.84
C ALA A 192 6.08 -21.93 -12.34
N TRP A 193 5.78 -23.19 -11.95
CA TRP A 193 5.98 -23.64 -10.57
C TRP A 193 7.45 -23.56 -10.16
N ALA A 194 8.36 -24.05 -11.02
CA ALA A 194 9.80 -24.01 -10.74
C ALA A 194 10.32 -22.56 -10.60
N SER A 195 9.86 -21.65 -11.46
CA SER A 195 10.22 -20.23 -11.38
C SER A 195 9.69 -19.58 -10.11
N ALA A 196 8.44 -19.85 -9.72
CA ALA A 196 7.88 -19.34 -8.48
C ALA A 196 8.65 -19.85 -7.24
N ILE A 197 8.96 -21.16 -7.20
CA ILE A 197 9.78 -21.75 -6.11
C ILE A 197 11.14 -21.06 -6.06
N TYR A 198 11.79 -20.88 -7.19
CA TYR A 198 13.11 -20.27 -7.26
C TYR A 198 13.12 -18.85 -6.70
N VAL A 199 12.27 -17.96 -7.21
CA VAL A 199 12.27 -16.54 -6.80
C VAL A 199 11.77 -16.35 -5.37
N ILE A 200 10.77 -17.14 -4.92
CA ILE A 200 10.24 -17.09 -3.55
C ILE A 200 11.28 -17.63 -2.55
N THR A 201 12.06 -18.64 -2.89
CA THR A 201 13.12 -19.17 -2.02
C THR A 201 14.20 -18.11 -1.80
N TRP A 202 14.58 -17.36 -2.82
CA TRP A 202 15.51 -16.24 -2.66
C TRP A 202 14.95 -15.12 -1.79
N ALA A 203 13.67 -14.75 -1.97
CA ALA A 203 13.01 -13.76 -1.12
C ALA A 203 12.92 -14.22 0.34
N ALA A 204 12.65 -15.51 0.58
CA ALA A 204 12.66 -16.12 1.91
C ALA A 204 14.05 -16.05 2.56
N GLY A 205 15.09 -16.39 1.80
CA GLY A 205 16.50 -16.27 2.25
C GLY A 205 16.87 -14.84 2.61
N ALA A 206 16.50 -13.88 1.76
CA ALA A 206 16.71 -12.45 2.02
C ALA A 206 15.98 -11.95 3.28
N SER A 207 14.86 -12.59 3.67
CA SER A 207 14.10 -12.26 4.89
C SER A 207 14.83 -12.63 6.20
N LEU A 208 15.92 -13.39 6.15
CA LEU A 208 16.78 -13.61 7.32
C LEU A 208 17.54 -12.34 7.71
N VAL A 209 17.83 -11.43 6.77
CA VAL A 209 18.49 -10.16 7.07
C VAL A 209 17.65 -9.29 8.01
N PRO A 210 16.38 -8.94 7.73
CA PRO A 210 15.56 -8.20 8.68
C PRO A 210 15.29 -8.98 9.98
N LEU A 211 15.30 -10.31 9.99
CA LEU A 211 15.20 -11.11 11.21
C LEU A 211 16.40 -10.86 12.13
N ILE A 212 17.62 -10.85 11.58
CA ILE A 212 18.86 -10.52 12.32
C ILE A 212 18.82 -9.05 12.78
N LEU A 213 18.42 -8.11 11.91
CA LEU A 213 18.30 -6.70 12.27
C LEU A 213 17.27 -6.46 13.38
N GLY A 214 16.22 -7.28 13.43
CA GLY A 214 15.23 -7.25 14.50
C GLY A 214 15.83 -7.46 15.91
N LEU A 215 16.90 -8.24 16.03
CA LEU A 215 17.63 -8.44 17.28
C LEU A 215 18.41 -7.20 17.73
N LEU A 216 18.78 -6.31 16.79
CA LEU A 216 19.51 -5.08 17.07
C LEU A 216 18.59 -3.94 17.56
N ILE A 217 17.28 -4.10 17.42
CA ILE A 217 16.32 -3.13 17.92
C ILE A 217 16.34 -3.14 19.44
N ARG A 218 16.58 -1.99 20.07
CA ARG A 218 16.60 -1.87 21.53
C ARG A 218 15.25 -2.28 22.11
N ARG A 219 15.28 -2.91 23.27
CA ARG A 219 14.05 -3.26 24.02
C ARG A 219 13.28 -2.00 24.36
N THR A 220 11.98 -2.04 24.14
CA THR A 220 11.03 -0.98 24.46
C THR A 220 10.20 -1.35 25.68
N PRO A 221 9.58 -0.38 26.38
CA PRO A 221 8.69 -0.65 27.50
C PRO A 221 7.53 -1.55 27.11
N GLN A 222 6.93 -2.21 28.08
CA GLN A 222 5.69 -2.96 27.97
C GLN A 222 4.69 -2.43 29.00
N HIS A 223 3.39 -2.55 28.69
CA HIS A 223 2.32 -2.04 29.54
C HIS A 223 1.35 -3.19 29.86
N PRO A 224 1.72 -4.10 30.80
CA PRO A 224 0.90 -5.26 31.15
C PRO A 224 -0.46 -4.91 31.78
N GLU A 225 -0.61 -3.67 32.22
CA GLU A 225 -1.86 -3.07 32.72
C GLU A 225 -2.94 -2.95 31.64
N GLU A 226 -2.57 -2.93 30.36
CA GLU A 226 -3.49 -2.88 29.24
C GLU A 226 -4.23 -4.21 29.08
N THR A 227 -5.45 -4.31 29.61
CA THR A 227 -6.28 -5.50 29.54
C THR A 227 -7.05 -5.60 28.23
N PHE A 228 -7.23 -6.81 27.72
CA PHE A 228 -8.05 -7.03 26.55
C PHE A 228 -9.54 -6.94 26.93
N HIS A 229 -10.24 -6.03 26.29
CA HIS A 229 -11.70 -5.95 26.36
C HIS A 229 -12.28 -6.21 24.96
N PRO A 230 -13.31 -7.07 24.82
CA PRO A 230 -13.92 -7.38 23.52
C PRO A 230 -14.41 -6.14 22.74
N SER A 231 -14.75 -5.05 23.45
CA SER A 231 -15.13 -3.77 22.84
C SER A 231 -14.03 -3.15 21.97
N ILE A 232 -12.76 -3.54 22.18
CA ILE A 232 -11.62 -3.10 21.35
C ILE A 232 -11.84 -3.49 19.89
N LEU A 233 -12.41 -4.67 19.61
CA LEU A 233 -12.66 -5.15 18.25
C LEU A 233 -13.59 -4.24 17.44
N GLY A 234 -14.46 -3.48 18.10
CA GLY A 234 -15.37 -2.53 17.47
C GLY A 234 -14.94 -1.06 17.56
N SER A 235 -13.84 -0.75 18.25
CA SER A 235 -13.45 0.64 18.56
C SER A 235 -13.25 1.51 17.30
N HIS A 236 -12.68 0.96 16.24
CA HIS A 236 -12.44 1.66 14.98
C HIS A 236 -13.73 2.07 14.24
N PHE A 237 -14.87 1.36 14.46
CA PHE A 237 -16.17 1.81 13.95
C PHE A 237 -16.72 3.00 14.74
N LEU A 238 -16.44 3.08 16.04
CA LEU A 238 -16.78 4.26 16.86
C LEU A 238 -15.94 5.46 16.45
N ASP A 239 -14.67 5.26 16.14
CA ASP A 239 -13.78 6.31 15.62
C ASP A 239 -14.22 6.78 14.23
N LEU A 240 -14.66 5.86 13.37
CA LEU A 240 -15.27 6.20 12.08
C LEU A 240 -16.54 7.06 12.28
N LYS A 241 -17.41 6.68 13.23
CA LYS A 241 -18.60 7.47 13.55
C LYS A 241 -18.23 8.87 14.03
N TYR A 242 -17.17 9.01 14.83
CA TYR A 242 -16.65 10.31 15.27
C TYR A 242 -16.19 11.16 14.06
N LEU A 243 -15.36 10.63 13.17
CA LEU A 243 -14.91 11.31 11.96
C LEU A 243 -16.10 11.76 11.08
N LEU A 244 -17.08 10.88 10.87
CA LEU A 244 -18.23 11.16 10.02
C LEU A 244 -19.20 12.20 10.61
N LYS A 245 -19.22 12.40 11.92
CA LYS A 245 -20.03 13.45 12.56
C LYS A 245 -19.45 14.85 12.34
N GLN A 246 -18.14 14.99 12.19
CA GLN A 246 -17.47 16.26 11.99
C GLN A 246 -17.45 16.67 10.53
N THR A 247 -18.12 17.76 10.16
CA THR A 247 -18.34 18.13 8.75
C THR A 247 -17.05 18.29 7.95
N ILE A 248 -16.01 18.93 8.50
CA ILE A 248 -14.73 19.16 7.81
C ILE A 248 -13.98 17.84 7.65
N LEU A 249 -13.83 17.07 8.75
CA LEU A 249 -13.14 15.78 8.73
C LEU A 249 -13.84 14.78 7.79
N ARG A 250 -15.17 14.71 7.85
CA ARG A 250 -15.99 13.87 6.97
C ARG A 250 -15.74 14.20 5.50
N ARG A 251 -15.83 15.48 5.11
CA ARG A 251 -15.65 15.91 3.72
C ARG A 251 -14.25 15.57 3.23
N THR A 252 -13.22 15.97 3.96
CA THR A 252 -11.82 15.72 3.59
C THR A 252 -11.53 14.23 3.58
N GLY A 253 -12.00 13.49 4.59
CA GLY A 253 -11.85 12.05 4.70
C GLY A 253 -12.49 11.30 3.54
N LEU A 254 -13.68 11.69 3.08
CA LEU A 254 -14.35 11.09 1.93
C LEU A 254 -13.63 11.39 0.60
N PHE A 255 -13.05 12.58 0.41
CA PHE A 255 -12.22 12.86 -0.77
C PHE A 255 -10.94 12.02 -0.79
N ILE A 256 -10.29 11.83 0.35
CA ILE A 256 -9.12 10.94 0.48
C ILE A 256 -9.54 9.48 0.20
N ALA A 257 -10.68 9.05 0.72
CA ALA A 257 -11.23 7.72 0.48
C ALA A 257 -11.55 7.50 -1.02
N PHE A 258 -12.14 8.48 -1.67
CA PHE A 258 -12.39 8.45 -3.12
C PHE A 258 -11.08 8.35 -3.92
N TYR A 259 -10.05 9.11 -3.55
CA TYR A 259 -8.73 8.97 -4.18
C TYR A 259 -8.22 7.53 -4.08
N TRP A 260 -8.29 6.91 -2.90
CA TRP A 260 -7.85 5.53 -2.72
C TRP A 260 -8.72 4.51 -3.46
N PHE A 261 -10.02 4.79 -3.63
CA PHE A 261 -10.86 4.01 -4.54
C PHE A 261 -10.30 4.04 -5.97
N VAL A 262 -10.03 5.22 -6.51
CA VAL A 262 -9.49 5.38 -7.87
C VAL A 262 -8.11 4.72 -7.99
N ALA A 263 -7.22 4.93 -7.03
CA ALA A 263 -5.86 4.37 -7.04
C ALA A 263 -5.87 2.84 -7.03
N ASN A 264 -6.70 2.22 -6.18
CA ASN A 264 -6.86 0.76 -6.14
C ASN A 264 -7.49 0.25 -7.44
N PHE A 265 -8.53 0.91 -7.94
CA PHE A 265 -9.18 0.52 -9.19
C PHE A 265 -8.22 0.56 -10.38
N VAL A 266 -7.44 1.64 -10.53
CA VAL A 266 -6.39 1.75 -11.56
C VAL A 266 -5.36 0.64 -11.42
N GLY A 267 -4.94 0.32 -10.18
CA GLY A 267 -4.04 -0.80 -9.93
C GLY A 267 -4.59 -2.14 -10.43
N LEU A 268 -5.90 -2.40 -10.27
CA LEU A 268 -6.55 -3.62 -10.79
C LEU A 268 -6.61 -3.62 -12.33
N THR A 269 -6.85 -2.47 -12.95
CA THR A 269 -6.87 -2.38 -14.44
C THR A 269 -5.49 -2.64 -15.04
N PHE A 270 -4.39 -2.38 -14.35
CA PHE A 270 -3.04 -2.71 -14.84
C PHE A 270 -2.86 -4.21 -15.03
N PHE A 271 -3.38 -5.04 -14.15
CA PHE A 271 -3.38 -6.49 -14.35
C PHE A 271 -4.28 -6.90 -15.52
N GLY A 272 -5.42 -6.23 -15.69
CA GLY A 272 -6.29 -6.44 -16.84
C GLY A 272 -5.59 -6.13 -18.17
N PHE A 273 -4.96 -4.96 -18.29
CA PHE A 273 -4.16 -4.61 -19.47
C PHE A 273 -3.00 -5.59 -19.70
N ALA A 274 -2.29 -5.99 -18.64
CA ALA A 274 -1.20 -6.94 -18.77
C ALA A 274 -1.67 -8.31 -19.32
N LYS A 275 -2.88 -8.77 -18.93
CA LYS A 275 -3.49 -9.99 -19.48
C LYS A 275 -3.91 -9.83 -20.94
N GLU A 276 -4.40 -8.64 -21.34
CA GLU A 276 -4.74 -8.34 -22.75
C GLU A 276 -3.47 -8.24 -23.62
N ILE A 277 -2.36 -7.70 -23.11
CA ILE A 277 -1.06 -7.61 -23.79
C ILE A 277 -0.44 -9.01 -23.94
N HIS A 278 -0.60 -9.88 -22.94
CA HIS A 278 -0.06 -11.24 -22.93
C HIS A 278 -1.19 -12.28 -22.91
N PRO A 279 -1.90 -12.50 -24.04
CA PRO A 279 -3.03 -13.44 -24.09
C PRO A 279 -2.60 -14.90 -23.91
N ASN A 280 -1.36 -15.24 -24.28
CA ASN A 280 -0.79 -16.55 -24.00
C ASN A 280 -0.11 -16.55 -22.62
N ALA A 281 -0.92 -16.78 -21.59
CA ALA A 281 -0.47 -16.76 -20.19
C ALA A 281 0.68 -17.73 -19.88
N ALA A 282 0.80 -18.83 -20.66
CA ALA A 282 1.86 -19.82 -20.46
C ALA A 282 3.27 -19.30 -20.83
N GLU A 283 3.35 -18.30 -21.68
CA GLU A 283 4.61 -17.66 -22.05
C GLU A 283 5.10 -16.66 -20.98
N GLY A 284 4.25 -16.26 -20.04
CA GLY A 284 4.55 -15.25 -19.02
C GLY A 284 4.33 -13.83 -19.53
N GLY A 285 4.96 -12.85 -18.87
CA GLY A 285 4.90 -11.43 -19.25
C GLY A 285 3.89 -10.59 -18.46
N VAL A 286 2.85 -11.21 -17.88
CA VAL A 286 1.79 -10.50 -17.13
C VAL A 286 2.36 -9.82 -15.89
N ALA A 287 3.22 -10.51 -15.14
CA ALA A 287 3.81 -9.96 -13.93
C ALA A 287 4.73 -8.76 -14.24
N ASN A 288 5.59 -8.88 -15.26
CA ASN A 288 6.51 -7.82 -15.65
C ASN A 288 5.80 -6.60 -16.26
N SER A 289 4.79 -6.80 -17.12
CA SER A 289 4.00 -5.70 -17.69
C SER A 289 3.23 -4.95 -16.60
N SER A 290 2.60 -5.65 -15.65
CA SER A 290 1.97 -5.04 -14.49
C SER A 290 2.98 -4.25 -13.66
N ALA A 291 4.14 -4.82 -13.35
CA ALA A 291 5.20 -4.16 -12.59
C ALA A 291 5.68 -2.87 -13.25
N ARG A 292 5.86 -2.88 -14.58
CA ARG A 292 6.22 -1.66 -15.34
C ARG A 292 5.20 -0.54 -15.17
N MET A 293 3.91 -0.84 -15.29
CA MET A 293 2.84 0.13 -15.11
C MET A 293 2.84 0.71 -13.69
N PHE A 294 2.98 -0.15 -12.66
CA PHE A 294 3.11 0.31 -11.27
C PHE A 294 4.36 1.15 -11.01
N LEU A 295 5.48 0.84 -11.65
CA LEU A 295 6.70 1.64 -11.54
C LEU A 295 6.50 3.04 -12.15
N ILE A 296 5.91 3.12 -13.34
CA ILE A 296 5.67 4.39 -14.04
C ILE A 296 4.71 5.29 -13.25
N ILE A 297 3.58 4.74 -12.78
CA ILE A 297 2.63 5.53 -11.98
C ILE A 297 3.25 5.95 -10.64
N GLY A 298 4.07 5.09 -10.02
CA GLY A 298 4.77 5.39 -8.78
C GLY A 298 5.79 6.51 -8.93
N VAL A 299 6.60 6.50 -9.98
CA VAL A 299 7.54 7.58 -10.30
C VAL A 299 6.79 8.88 -10.56
N GLY A 300 5.70 8.84 -11.34
CA GLY A 300 4.83 10.00 -11.56
C GLY A 300 4.31 10.58 -10.23
N LEU A 301 3.80 9.73 -9.34
CA LEU A 301 3.30 10.14 -8.02
C LEU A 301 4.39 10.80 -7.16
N ILE A 302 5.61 10.27 -7.16
CA ILE A 302 6.75 10.85 -6.43
C ILE A 302 7.04 12.26 -6.95
N ILE A 303 7.17 12.41 -8.27
CA ILE A 303 7.48 13.71 -8.90
C ILE A 303 6.36 14.72 -8.62
N GLY A 304 5.08 14.32 -8.80
CA GLY A 304 3.94 15.17 -8.51
C GLY A 304 3.87 15.60 -7.05
N SER A 305 4.09 14.68 -6.12
CA SER A 305 4.08 14.94 -4.67
C SER A 305 5.21 15.90 -4.26
N LEU A 306 6.41 15.74 -4.80
CA LEU A 306 7.54 16.65 -4.56
C LEU A 306 7.24 18.06 -5.06
N LEU A 307 6.69 18.19 -6.27
CA LEU A 307 6.33 19.48 -6.84
C LEU A 307 5.25 20.18 -6.01
N VAL A 308 4.20 19.47 -5.62
CA VAL A 308 3.15 20.02 -4.75
C VAL A 308 3.70 20.44 -3.39
N SER A 309 4.58 19.63 -2.80
CA SER A 309 5.23 19.97 -1.53
C SER A 309 6.06 21.25 -1.65
N PHE A 310 6.76 21.42 -2.77
CA PHE A 310 7.50 22.65 -3.07
C PHE A 310 6.55 23.86 -3.22
N LEU A 311 5.48 23.72 -3.98
CA LEU A 311 4.47 24.78 -4.20
C LEU A 311 3.73 25.16 -2.92
N SER A 312 3.63 24.26 -1.96
CA SER A 312 2.91 24.43 -0.69
C SER A 312 3.79 24.93 0.46
N ARG A 313 5.05 25.28 0.22
CA ARG A 313 5.98 25.78 1.25
C ARG A 313 5.47 27.02 2.02
N LYS A 314 4.63 27.85 1.40
CA LYS A 314 4.04 29.06 2.01
C LYS A 314 2.62 28.84 2.56
N GLY A 315 2.21 27.59 2.72
CA GLY A 315 0.89 27.21 3.20
C GLY A 315 0.20 26.17 2.31
N ASN A 316 -0.80 25.50 2.85
CA ASN A 316 -1.54 24.46 2.14
C ASN A 316 -2.34 25.07 0.97
N ARG A 317 -2.16 24.52 -0.22
CA ARG A 317 -2.84 24.97 -1.45
C ARG A 317 -3.92 23.97 -1.90
N LEU A 318 -5.00 23.89 -1.16
CA LEU A 318 -6.15 23.06 -1.49
C LEU A 318 -6.65 23.16 -2.95
N PRO A 319 -6.64 24.30 -3.63
CA PRO A 319 -7.04 24.37 -5.05
C PRO A 319 -6.23 23.50 -5.99
N LEU A 320 -4.98 23.10 -5.63
CA LEU A 320 -4.18 22.17 -6.42
C LEU A 320 -4.84 20.80 -6.56
N THR A 321 -5.68 20.40 -5.60
CA THR A 321 -6.47 19.16 -5.66
C THR A 321 -7.37 19.10 -6.88
N ILE A 322 -7.90 20.25 -7.33
CA ILE A 322 -8.75 20.33 -8.55
C ILE A 322 -7.93 19.99 -9.79
N LEU A 323 -6.71 20.55 -9.89
CA LEU A 323 -5.78 20.25 -10.98
C LEU A 323 -5.40 18.78 -10.98
N GLY A 324 -5.16 18.23 -9.78
CA GLY A 324 -4.91 16.79 -9.59
C GLY A 324 -6.06 15.93 -10.12
N GLY A 325 -7.30 16.24 -9.71
CA GLY A 325 -8.47 15.49 -10.18
C GLY A 325 -8.69 15.56 -11.68
N LEU A 326 -8.57 16.75 -12.27
CA LEU A 326 -8.69 16.94 -13.73
C LEU A 326 -7.55 16.23 -14.50
N GLY A 327 -6.33 16.30 -13.99
CA GLY A 327 -5.18 15.58 -14.56
C GLY A 327 -5.34 14.06 -14.49
N MET A 328 -5.86 13.52 -13.38
CA MET A 328 -6.21 12.10 -13.27
C MET A 328 -7.30 11.71 -14.26
N ALA A 329 -8.35 12.52 -14.40
CA ALA A 329 -9.42 12.28 -15.36
C ALA A 329 -8.92 12.25 -16.80
N LEU A 330 -8.05 13.21 -17.18
CA LEU A 330 -7.40 13.25 -18.49
C LEU A 330 -6.54 12.01 -18.71
N GLY A 331 -5.69 11.66 -17.74
CA GLY A 331 -4.83 10.48 -17.83
C GLY A 331 -5.62 9.18 -17.97
N LEU A 332 -6.73 9.01 -17.22
CA LEU A 332 -7.63 7.87 -17.34
C LEU A 332 -8.31 7.80 -18.70
N GLY A 333 -8.77 8.96 -19.23
CA GLY A 333 -9.35 9.05 -20.56
C GLY A 333 -8.35 8.65 -21.65
N LEU A 334 -7.11 9.13 -21.55
CA LEU A 334 -6.03 8.74 -22.48
C LEU A 334 -5.68 7.26 -22.35
N LEU A 335 -5.56 6.73 -21.11
CA LEU A 335 -5.24 5.33 -20.85
C LEU A 335 -6.27 4.39 -21.50
N GLY A 336 -7.55 4.71 -21.42
CA GLY A 336 -8.62 3.90 -22.03
C GLY A 336 -8.81 4.09 -23.54
N SER A 337 -8.23 5.14 -24.13
CA SER A 337 -8.43 5.49 -25.56
C SER A 337 -7.20 5.20 -26.43
N LEU A 338 -6.01 5.14 -25.87
CA LEU A 338 -4.77 4.93 -26.62
C LEU A 338 -4.45 3.44 -26.74
N ALA A 339 -3.73 3.07 -27.80
CA ALA A 339 -3.23 1.72 -27.99
C ALA A 339 -2.22 1.39 -26.88
N ALA A 340 -2.38 0.22 -26.26
CA ALA A 340 -1.47 -0.26 -25.22
C ALA A 340 -0.03 -0.37 -25.73
N GLU A 341 0.93 -0.26 -24.81
CA GLU A 341 2.38 -0.33 -25.05
C GLU A 341 2.97 0.79 -25.93
N THR A 342 2.17 1.78 -26.31
CA THR A 342 2.70 2.98 -27.01
C THR A 342 3.29 3.99 -26.00
N ILE A 343 4.23 4.82 -26.45
CA ILE A 343 4.82 5.88 -25.62
C ILE A 343 3.74 6.82 -25.05
N PRO A 344 2.72 7.31 -25.82
CA PRO A 344 1.63 8.12 -25.27
C PRO A 344 0.80 7.38 -24.21
N TRP A 345 0.60 6.06 -24.34
CA TRP A 345 -0.12 5.26 -23.36
C TRP A 345 0.62 5.18 -22.02
N TYR A 346 1.94 4.93 -22.04
CA TYR A 346 2.77 5.02 -20.85
C TYR A 346 2.82 6.45 -20.28
N GLY A 347 2.79 7.47 -21.14
CA GLY A 347 2.64 8.87 -20.74
C GLY A 347 1.34 9.15 -19.99
N ALA A 348 0.23 8.51 -20.38
CA ALA A 348 -1.04 8.58 -19.65
C ALA A 348 -0.93 7.99 -18.23
N ILE A 349 -0.25 6.86 -18.06
CA ILE A 349 0.00 6.25 -16.74
C ILE A 349 0.86 7.19 -15.87
N ALA A 350 1.92 7.77 -16.44
CA ALA A 350 2.76 8.74 -15.73
C ALA A 350 1.97 9.99 -15.32
N LEU A 351 1.06 10.47 -16.18
CA LEU A 351 0.18 11.62 -15.90
C LEU A 351 -0.78 11.31 -14.75
N ILE A 352 -1.39 10.11 -14.71
CA ILE A 352 -2.26 9.69 -13.60
C ILE A 352 -1.46 9.74 -12.28
N GLY A 353 -0.25 9.17 -12.26
CA GLY A 353 0.62 9.19 -11.09
C GLY A 353 0.98 10.62 -10.66
N PHE A 354 1.45 11.45 -11.59
CA PHE A 354 1.81 12.83 -11.34
C PHE A 354 0.62 13.64 -10.76
N ALA A 355 -0.54 13.56 -11.40
CA ALA A 355 -1.76 14.22 -10.96
C ALA A 355 -2.26 13.71 -9.61
N SER A 356 -2.03 12.45 -9.29
CA SER A 356 -2.33 11.86 -7.99
C SER A 356 -1.62 12.58 -6.84
N GLY A 357 -0.36 13.00 -7.02
CA GLY A 357 0.36 13.81 -6.03
C GLY A 357 -0.34 15.14 -5.76
N PHE A 358 -0.82 15.81 -6.81
CA PHE A 358 -1.57 17.07 -6.70
C PHE A 358 -2.93 16.88 -6.02
N PHE A 359 -3.53 15.70 -6.12
CA PHE A 359 -4.81 15.43 -5.48
C PHE A 359 -4.64 15.08 -3.99
N ILE A 360 -3.77 14.14 -3.65
CA ILE A 360 -3.73 13.55 -2.31
C ILE A 360 -2.92 14.39 -1.30
N VAL A 361 -1.81 15.03 -1.71
CA VAL A 361 -0.93 15.73 -0.78
C VAL A 361 -1.62 16.91 -0.07
N PRO A 362 -2.31 17.84 -0.78
CA PRO A 362 -2.99 18.93 -0.10
C PRO A 362 -4.14 18.47 0.79
N LEU A 363 -4.88 17.43 0.39
CA LEU A 363 -5.97 16.86 1.19
C LEU A 363 -5.47 16.22 2.47
N SER A 364 -4.38 15.44 2.38
CA SER A 364 -3.78 14.80 3.56
C SER A 364 -3.22 15.81 4.55
N ALA A 365 -2.58 16.87 4.06
CA ALA A 365 -2.12 17.97 4.89
C ALA A 365 -3.30 18.68 5.54
N HIS A 366 -4.35 19.02 4.80
CA HIS A 366 -5.55 19.66 5.32
C HIS A 366 -6.24 18.81 6.39
N LEU A 367 -6.39 17.50 6.17
CA LEU A 367 -6.95 16.62 7.19
C LEU A 367 -6.16 16.70 8.49
N GLN A 368 -4.82 16.62 8.41
CA GLN A 368 -3.95 16.63 9.58
C GLN A 368 -4.00 17.97 10.34
N ASP A 369 -4.15 19.08 9.63
CA ASP A 369 -4.26 20.42 10.21
C ASP A 369 -5.60 20.63 10.97
N GLN A 370 -6.66 19.90 10.57
CA GLN A 370 -8.00 20.02 11.15
C GLN A 370 -8.26 19.06 12.32
N ILE A 371 -7.30 18.21 12.64
CA ILE A 371 -7.46 17.21 13.71
C ILE A 371 -6.93 17.79 15.03
N ASP A 372 -7.77 17.80 16.06
CA ASP A 372 -7.34 18.10 17.43
C ASP A 372 -6.25 17.11 17.88
N PRO A 373 -5.16 17.60 18.50
CA PRO A 373 -4.05 16.75 18.93
C PRO A 373 -4.47 15.54 19.78
N GLU A 374 -5.48 15.72 20.65
CA GLU A 374 -6.02 14.67 21.54
C GLU A 374 -6.73 13.55 20.77
N HIS A 375 -7.32 13.85 19.61
CA HIS A 375 -8.10 12.91 18.80
C HIS A 375 -7.34 12.38 17.58
N ARG A 376 -6.07 12.75 17.42
CA ARG A 376 -5.30 12.48 16.21
C ARG A 376 -5.22 11.00 15.87
N GLY A 377 -4.94 10.14 16.84
CA GLY A 377 -4.86 8.69 16.65
C GLY A 377 -6.19 8.10 16.17
N ARG A 378 -7.29 8.50 16.81
CA ARG A 378 -8.64 8.04 16.48
C ARG A 378 -9.07 8.43 15.07
N VAL A 379 -8.84 9.69 14.68
CA VAL A 379 -9.21 10.18 13.33
C VAL A 379 -8.38 9.51 12.25
N LEU A 380 -7.07 9.30 12.46
CA LEU A 380 -6.22 8.59 11.51
C LEU A 380 -6.59 7.10 11.39
N ALA A 381 -6.96 6.44 12.49
CA ALA A 381 -7.48 5.07 12.46
C ALA A 381 -8.80 4.98 11.68
N ALA A 382 -9.73 5.91 11.93
CA ALA A 382 -10.97 6.02 11.17
C ALA A 382 -10.74 6.28 9.67
N GLN A 383 -9.76 7.13 9.33
CA GLN A 383 -9.38 7.40 7.95
C GLN A 383 -8.82 6.14 7.27
N ASN A 384 -7.98 5.36 7.95
CA ASN A 384 -7.47 4.10 7.43
C ASN A 384 -8.61 3.08 7.18
N LEU A 385 -9.62 3.06 8.04
CA LEU A 385 -10.80 2.21 7.82
C LEU A 385 -11.59 2.65 6.58
N LEU A 386 -11.79 3.97 6.38
CA LEU A 386 -12.41 4.50 5.15
C LEU A 386 -11.61 4.12 3.90
N ILE A 387 -10.29 4.19 3.95
CA ILE A 387 -9.40 3.77 2.86
C ILE A 387 -9.57 2.28 2.58
N SER A 388 -9.67 1.46 3.61
CA SER A 388 -9.90 0.02 3.45
C SER A 388 -11.25 -0.28 2.80
N PHE A 389 -12.32 0.41 3.19
CA PHE A 389 -13.62 0.29 2.51
C PHE A 389 -13.57 0.74 1.05
N SER A 390 -12.81 1.80 0.75
CA SER A 390 -12.61 2.26 -0.63
C SER A 390 -11.89 1.21 -1.47
N GLY A 391 -10.90 0.52 -0.90
CA GLY A 391 -10.22 -0.61 -1.55
C GLY A 391 -11.18 -1.75 -1.89
N ILE A 392 -12.02 -2.17 -0.92
CA ILE A 392 -13.04 -3.20 -1.18
C ILE A 392 -14.04 -2.75 -2.25
N THR A 393 -14.50 -1.49 -2.19
CA THR A 393 -15.41 -0.95 -3.21
C THR A 393 -14.77 -0.98 -4.60
N ALA A 394 -13.48 -0.65 -4.71
CA ALA A 394 -12.76 -0.73 -5.99
C ALA A 394 -12.69 -2.16 -6.52
N ILE A 395 -12.40 -3.13 -5.64
CA ILE A 395 -12.35 -4.56 -5.98
C ILE A 395 -13.71 -5.06 -6.46
N LEU A 396 -14.77 -4.77 -5.71
CA LEU A 396 -16.13 -5.17 -6.09
C LEU A 396 -16.56 -4.53 -7.42
N THR A 397 -16.20 -3.25 -7.64
CA THR A 397 -16.48 -2.55 -8.91
C THR A 397 -15.73 -3.19 -10.07
N SER A 398 -14.44 -3.49 -9.90
CA SER A 398 -13.63 -4.19 -10.90
C SER A 398 -14.20 -5.57 -11.22
N ALA A 399 -14.48 -6.37 -10.19
CA ALA A 399 -15.04 -7.71 -10.34
C ALA A 399 -16.41 -7.69 -11.05
N LEU A 400 -17.28 -6.75 -10.69
CA LEU A 400 -18.57 -6.57 -11.35
C LEU A 400 -18.41 -6.23 -12.85
N MET A 401 -17.53 -5.27 -13.17
CA MET A 401 -17.27 -4.88 -14.56
C MET A 401 -16.72 -6.04 -15.39
N LYS A 402 -15.83 -6.86 -14.82
CA LYS A 402 -15.32 -8.08 -15.46
C LYS A 402 -16.43 -9.12 -15.68
N THR A 403 -17.30 -9.33 -14.68
CA THR A 403 -18.40 -10.30 -14.76
C THR A 403 -19.39 -9.96 -15.89
N ILE A 404 -19.66 -8.67 -16.12
CA ILE A 404 -20.54 -8.21 -17.20
C ILE A 404 -19.80 -7.99 -18.53
N GLY A 405 -18.52 -8.38 -18.61
CA GLY A 405 -17.74 -8.38 -19.85
C GLY A 405 -17.27 -7.01 -20.33
N ILE A 406 -17.14 -6.01 -19.45
CA ILE A 406 -16.62 -4.68 -19.83
C ILE A 406 -15.10 -4.78 -20.05
N ALA A 407 -14.65 -4.43 -21.26
CA ALA A 407 -13.23 -4.37 -21.60
C ALA A 407 -12.44 -3.43 -20.68
N VAL A 408 -11.17 -3.74 -20.38
CA VAL A 408 -10.35 -2.97 -19.44
C VAL A 408 -10.20 -1.50 -19.83
N SER A 409 -10.06 -1.22 -21.13
CA SER A 409 -10.04 0.14 -21.67
C SER A 409 -11.32 0.92 -21.33
N THR A 410 -12.49 0.28 -21.49
CA THR A 410 -13.79 0.87 -21.13
C THR A 410 -13.94 1.05 -19.62
N GLN A 411 -13.41 0.14 -18.79
CA GLN A 411 -13.42 0.29 -17.33
C GLN A 411 -12.71 1.58 -16.91
N THR A 412 -11.56 1.92 -17.51
CA THR A 412 -10.86 3.18 -17.22
C THR A 412 -11.65 4.40 -17.66
N LEU A 413 -12.35 4.34 -18.79
CA LEU A 413 -13.20 5.44 -19.29
C LEU A 413 -14.40 5.69 -18.38
N VAL A 414 -15.04 4.66 -17.86
CA VAL A 414 -16.18 4.79 -16.93
C VAL A 414 -15.80 5.55 -15.66
N ILE A 415 -14.60 5.33 -15.14
CA ILE A 415 -14.12 6.01 -13.92
C ILE A 415 -13.78 7.49 -14.15
N VAL A 416 -13.59 7.94 -15.39
CA VAL A 416 -13.38 9.37 -15.71
C VAL A 416 -14.52 10.23 -15.16
N LEU A 417 -15.77 9.81 -15.39
CA LEU A 417 -16.94 10.61 -14.97
C LEU A 417 -16.99 10.84 -13.45
N PRO A 418 -16.89 9.83 -12.57
CA PRO A 418 -16.80 10.05 -11.13
C PRO A 418 -15.64 10.97 -10.72
N VAL A 419 -14.46 10.85 -11.34
CA VAL A 419 -13.30 11.68 -11.02
C VAL A 419 -13.57 13.15 -11.36
N VAL A 420 -14.16 13.43 -12.52
CA VAL A 420 -14.56 14.79 -12.92
C VAL A 420 -15.63 15.33 -11.97
N LEU A 421 -16.67 14.55 -11.67
CA LEU A 421 -17.76 14.98 -10.77
C LEU A 421 -17.23 15.34 -9.39
N VAL A 422 -16.38 14.49 -8.79
CA VAL A 422 -15.77 14.76 -7.49
C VAL A 422 -14.90 16.01 -7.53
N SER A 423 -14.15 16.24 -8.60
CA SER A 423 -13.33 17.45 -8.76
C SER A 423 -14.20 18.72 -8.85
N VAL A 424 -15.35 18.66 -9.55
CA VAL A 424 -16.31 19.76 -9.63
C VAL A 424 -16.96 20.03 -8.29
N ILE A 425 -17.39 18.98 -7.58
CA ILE A 425 -17.97 19.11 -6.22
C ILE A 425 -16.95 19.77 -5.28
N PHE A 426 -15.69 19.32 -5.32
CA PHE A 426 -14.63 19.91 -4.50
C PHE A 426 -14.42 21.40 -4.82
N ARG A 427 -14.41 21.78 -6.10
CA ARG A 427 -14.32 23.18 -6.52
C ARG A 427 -15.48 24.03 -5.98
N GLN A 428 -16.72 23.53 -6.05
CA GLN A 428 -17.89 24.22 -5.52
C GLN A 428 -17.81 24.42 -4.01
N MET A 429 -17.30 23.41 -3.28
CA MET A 429 -17.12 23.52 -1.83
C MET A 429 -16.09 24.58 -1.45
N LEU A 430 -14.95 24.65 -2.16
CA LEU A 430 -13.95 25.70 -1.91
C LEU A 430 -14.50 27.11 -2.15
N LYS A 431 -15.30 27.29 -3.23
CA LYS A 431 -15.96 28.58 -3.48
C LYS A 431 -16.92 29.00 -2.36
N LYS A 432 -17.74 28.06 -1.85
CA LYS A 432 -18.66 28.35 -0.73
C LYS A 432 -17.91 28.71 0.56
N SER A 433 -16.80 28.02 0.86
CA SER A 433 -15.99 28.33 2.04
C SER A 433 -15.33 29.71 1.94
N ALA A 434 -14.90 30.14 0.76
CA ALA A 434 -14.35 31.48 0.54
C ALA A 434 -15.39 32.57 0.71
N LEU A 435 -16.64 32.37 0.27
CA LEU A 435 -17.75 33.32 0.40
C LEU A 435 -18.24 33.51 1.87
N HIS A 436 -17.95 32.57 2.76
CA HIS A 436 -18.31 32.69 4.19
C HIS A 436 -17.21 33.33 5.03
N GLN A 437 -16.04 33.63 4.45
CA GLN A 437 -14.91 34.30 5.11
C GLN A 437 -14.78 35.78 4.70
N THR A 438 -15.53 36.23 3.71
CA THR A 438 -15.73 37.64 3.33
C THR A 438 -17.01 38.19 3.94
#